data_e77a151fbaf3f1b3b0d8a3a28891b2d9
#
_entry.id   e77a151fbaf3f1b3b0d8a3a28891b2d9
#
_cell.length_a   1.000
_cell.length_b   1.000
_cell.length_c   1.000
_cell.angle_alpha   90.00
_cell.angle_beta   90.00
_cell.angle_gamma   90.00
#
_symmetry.space_group_name_H-M   'P 1'
#
loop_
_entity.id
_entity.type
_entity.pdbx_description
1 polymer ?
#
loop_
_entity_poly.entity_id
_entity_poly.type
_entity_poly.pdbx_seq_one_letter_code
_entity_poly.pdbx_strand_id
1 'polypeptide(L)'
;MDIEIKKLTPDLLKDYLHFFETEAHADNSDEDRCYCVCWCSADHRIKTDFSSPEKRRELAVQYINDGLIQGYLAYYEGEVIGWCNANTKSECLNCTSWLRFMTSVDTTETSPDTKTKSVYCLTIAPGLKRKGVAAQLLNRVCDDAAADGFDYIEAYPSKQFVDEFRSFMGPLELYKRNGFTVCQEVKDKYNDIYVVRKPLKLQAGDIK
;
A
#
# COMPACT_ATOMS: atom_id res chain seq x y z
N MET A 1 -19.31 -3.42 -12.36
CA MET A 1 -18.34 -2.35 -12.71
C MET A 1 -17.12 -3.04 -13.26
N ASP A 2 -16.76 -2.73 -14.49
CA ASP A 2 -15.55 -3.27 -15.13
C ASP A 2 -14.39 -2.37 -14.75
N ILE A 3 -13.45 -2.90 -13.96
CA ILE A 3 -12.31 -2.14 -13.41
C ILE A 3 -11.03 -2.69 -14.03
N GLU A 4 -10.33 -1.83 -14.75
CA GLU A 4 -8.98 -2.14 -15.23
C GLU A 4 -7.95 -1.80 -14.15
N ILE A 5 -6.99 -2.70 -13.88
CA ILE A 5 -5.93 -2.46 -12.89
C ILE A 5 -4.57 -2.53 -13.59
N LYS A 6 -3.80 -1.44 -13.46
CA LYS A 6 -2.47 -1.31 -14.05
C LYS A 6 -1.41 -1.20 -12.97
N LYS A 7 -0.31 -1.93 -13.12
CA LYS A 7 0.89 -1.75 -12.31
C LYS A 7 1.49 -0.39 -12.63
N LEU A 8 1.88 0.38 -11.61
CA LEU A 8 2.47 1.70 -11.80
C LEU A 8 3.80 1.61 -12.55
N THR A 9 3.90 2.41 -13.59
CA THR A 9 5.12 2.62 -14.39
C THR A 9 5.31 4.12 -14.63
N PRO A 10 6.49 4.61 -15.04
CA PRO A 10 6.69 6.02 -15.36
C PRO A 10 5.69 6.58 -16.39
N ASP A 11 5.20 5.74 -17.31
CA ASP A 11 4.21 6.18 -18.31
C ASP A 11 2.87 6.57 -17.69
N LEU A 12 2.54 6.03 -16.49
CA LEU A 12 1.33 6.33 -15.74
C LEU A 12 1.50 7.46 -14.71
N LEU A 13 2.64 8.16 -14.74
CA LEU A 13 2.94 9.24 -13.80
C LEU A 13 1.86 10.34 -13.80
N LYS A 14 1.35 10.71 -14.96
CA LYS A 14 0.31 11.75 -15.07
C LYS A 14 -0.98 11.32 -14.38
N ASP A 15 -1.40 10.08 -14.58
CA ASP A 15 -2.59 9.51 -13.98
C ASP A 15 -2.46 9.40 -12.47
N TYR A 16 -1.27 8.99 -11.99
CA TYR A 16 -0.96 8.94 -10.57
C TYR A 16 -1.06 10.31 -9.90
N LEU A 17 -0.44 11.33 -10.50
CA LEU A 17 -0.48 12.69 -9.96
C LEU A 17 -1.91 13.23 -9.98
N HIS A 18 -2.63 13.08 -11.09
CA HIS A 18 -4.02 13.48 -11.23
C HIS A 18 -4.89 12.87 -10.14
N PHE A 19 -4.75 11.57 -9.88
CA PHE A 19 -5.52 10.89 -8.83
C PHE A 19 -5.33 11.55 -7.46
N PHE A 20 -4.10 11.83 -7.04
CA PHE A 20 -3.83 12.47 -5.74
C PHE A 20 -4.20 13.95 -5.71
N GLU A 21 -4.26 14.62 -6.85
CA GLU A 21 -4.59 16.04 -6.96
C GLU A 21 -6.10 16.31 -7.01
N THR A 22 -6.91 15.34 -7.49
CA THR A 22 -8.32 15.57 -7.78
C THR A 22 -9.28 14.55 -7.17
N GLU A 23 -8.89 13.26 -7.08
CA GLU A 23 -9.83 12.16 -6.82
C GLU A 23 -9.65 11.48 -5.46
N ALA A 24 -8.43 11.49 -4.91
CA ALA A 24 -8.07 10.64 -3.77
C ALA A 24 -8.81 11.02 -2.47
N HIS A 25 -9.12 12.29 -2.27
CA HIS A 25 -9.65 12.84 -1.02
C HIS A 25 -10.90 13.69 -1.25
N ALA A 26 -11.87 13.57 -0.36
CA ALA A 26 -13.19 14.19 -0.52
C ALA A 26 -13.17 15.73 -0.50
N ASP A 27 -12.26 16.32 0.27
CA ASP A 27 -12.10 17.75 0.41
C ASP A 27 -11.01 18.34 -0.48
N ASN A 28 -10.27 17.46 -1.16
CA ASN A 28 -9.14 17.81 -2.02
C ASN A 28 -8.13 18.77 -1.36
N SER A 29 -7.99 18.64 -0.03
CA SER A 29 -7.09 19.45 0.79
C SER A 29 -5.64 19.25 0.36
N ASP A 30 -4.90 20.34 0.23
CA ASP A 30 -3.46 20.30 -0.08
C ASP A 30 -2.67 19.53 0.99
N GLU A 31 -3.11 19.60 2.26
CA GLU A 31 -2.45 18.93 3.38
C GLU A 31 -2.51 17.40 3.22
N ASP A 32 -3.60 16.87 2.64
CA ASP A 32 -3.85 15.44 2.48
C ASP A 32 -3.13 14.81 1.26
N ARG A 33 -2.56 15.62 0.36
CA ARG A 33 -1.82 15.15 -0.81
C ARG A 33 -0.48 14.53 -0.41
N CYS A 34 -0.52 13.30 0.09
CA CYS A 34 0.66 12.58 0.57
C CYS A 34 1.51 11.96 -0.55
N TYR A 35 0.91 11.66 -1.71
CA TYR A 35 1.53 10.96 -2.84
C TYR A 35 2.31 9.70 -2.44
N CYS A 36 1.99 9.09 -1.31
CA CYS A 36 2.66 7.91 -0.73
C CYS A 36 4.21 7.97 -0.65
N VAL A 37 4.82 9.15 -0.76
CA VAL A 37 6.28 9.33 -0.81
C VAL A 37 7.01 8.90 0.47
N CYS A 38 6.30 8.79 1.59
CA CYS A 38 6.87 8.29 2.84
C CYS A 38 6.81 6.77 2.99
N TRP A 39 6.06 6.07 2.10
CA TRP A 39 5.89 4.63 2.05
C TRP A 39 6.47 4.07 0.75
N CYS A 40 7.79 4.12 0.62
CA CYS A 40 8.50 3.67 -0.56
C CYS A 40 9.91 3.20 -0.19
N SER A 41 10.65 2.66 -1.16
CA SER A 41 12.01 2.16 -0.94
C SER A 41 13.12 3.25 -0.99
N ALA A 42 12.74 4.52 -0.85
CA ALA A 42 13.71 5.62 -0.83
C ALA A 42 14.65 5.56 0.37
N ASP A 43 15.91 5.94 0.17
CA ASP A 43 16.94 5.95 1.21
C ASP A 43 16.67 7.06 2.24
N HIS A 44 16.28 6.68 3.46
CA HIS A 44 16.00 7.59 4.57
C HIS A 44 17.23 8.30 5.14
N ARG A 45 18.45 7.85 4.81
CA ARG A 45 19.69 8.51 5.21
C ARG A 45 19.86 9.86 4.51
N ILE A 46 19.21 10.04 3.38
CA ILE A 46 19.11 11.31 2.70
C ILE A 46 18.01 12.13 3.36
N LYS A 47 18.37 13.29 3.95
CA LYS A 47 17.37 14.18 4.53
C LYS A 47 16.42 14.67 3.44
N THR A 48 15.16 14.28 3.54
CA THR A 48 14.12 14.60 2.57
C THR A 48 13.10 15.54 3.20
N ASP A 49 12.66 16.52 2.44
CA ASP A 49 11.67 17.49 2.90
C ASP A 49 10.28 17.15 2.36
N PHE A 50 9.39 16.72 3.26
CA PHE A 50 7.99 16.37 2.98
C PHE A 50 7.01 17.45 3.42
N SER A 51 7.48 18.67 3.74
CA SER A 51 6.70 19.67 4.46
C SER A 51 5.58 20.32 3.64
N SER A 52 5.68 20.33 2.30
CA SER A 52 4.62 20.91 1.45
C SER A 52 4.14 19.93 0.38
N PRO A 53 2.91 20.09 -0.14
CA PRO A 53 2.39 19.26 -1.22
C PRO A 53 3.24 19.35 -2.49
N GLU A 54 3.79 20.52 -2.81
CA GLU A 54 4.66 20.70 -3.99
C GLU A 54 5.93 19.84 -3.86
N LYS A 55 6.58 19.87 -2.70
CA LYS A 55 7.78 19.05 -2.44
C LYS A 55 7.46 17.55 -2.48
N ARG A 56 6.34 17.15 -1.91
CA ARG A 56 5.88 15.74 -2.01
C ARG A 56 5.58 15.35 -3.45
N ARG A 57 5.01 16.26 -4.24
CA ARG A 57 4.77 16.05 -5.68
C ARG A 57 6.07 15.86 -6.46
N GLU A 58 7.06 16.72 -6.25
CA GLU A 58 8.38 16.61 -6.88
C GLU A 58 9.06 15.28 -6.54
N LEU A 59 8.99 14.88 -5.26
CA LEU A 59 9.49 13.57 -4.83
C LEU A 59 8.73 12.41 -5.48
N ALA A 60 7.41 12.50 -5.62
CA ALA A 60 6.63 11.47 -6.29
C ALA A 60 7.05 11.29 -7.75
N VAL A 61 7.28 12.40 -8.47
CA VAL A 61 7.80 12.35 -9.85
C VAL A 61 9.15 11.63 -9.90
N GLN A 62 10.07 12.01 -9.03
CA GLN A 62 11.38 11.38 -8.95
C GLN A 62 11.25 9.89 -8.59
N TYR A 63 10.55 9.56 -7.51
CA TYR A 63 10.47 8.20 -6.98
C TYR A 63 9.72 7.22 -7.90
N ILE A 64 8.77 7.70 -8.69
CA ILE A 64 8.11 6.86 -9.71
C ILE A 64 9.09 6.57 -10.86
N ASN A 65 9.82 7.58 -11.34
CA ASN A 65 10.81 7.40 -12.40
C ASN A 65 11.96 6.48 -11.96
N ASP A 66 12.35 6.54 -10.69
CA ASP A 66 13.39 5.70 -10.09
C ASP A 66 12.87 4.31 -9.65
N GLY A 67 11.56 4.03 -9.79
CA GLY A 67 10.94 2.76 -9.40
C GLY A 67 10.84 2.53 -7.88
N LEU A 68 10.98 3.59 -7.07
CA LEU A 68 10.96 3.52 -5.61
C LEU A 68 9.53 3.46 -5.06
N ILE A 69 8.54 4.07 -5.72
CA ILE A 69 7.12 3.92 -5.44
C ILE A 69 6.58 2.80 -6.32
N GLN A 70 6.10 1.73 -5.71
CA GLN A 70 5.50 0.59 -6.40
C GLN A 70 4.05 0.43 -5.97
N GLY A 71 3.21 0.02 -6.92
CA GLY A 71 1.79 -0.18 -6.64
C GLY A 71 0.95 -0.29 -7.91
N TYR A 72 -0.35 -0.06 -7.74
CA TYR A 72 -1.34 -0.27 -8.79
C TYR A 72 -2.38 0.84 -8.80
N LEU A 73 -2.74 1.29 -10.00
CA LEU A 73 -3.86 2.19 -10.25
C LEU A 73 -5.07 1.38 -10.74
N ALA A 74 -6.25 1.72 -10.23
CA ALA A 74 -7.52 1.20 -10.69
C ALA A 74 -8.21 2.24 -11.57
N TYR A 75 -8.75 1.80 -12.71
CA TYR A 75 -9.44 2.64 -13.69
C TYR A 75 -10.88 2.17 -13.87
N TYR A 76 -11.79 3.12 -14.04
CA TYR A 76 -13.16 2.89 -14.45
C TYR A 76 -13.55 3.94 -15.49
N GLU A 77 -14.06 3.49 -16.65
CA GLU A 77 -14.42 4.36 -17.78
C GLU A 77 -13.28 5.31 -18.23
N GLY A 78 -12.02 4.85 -18.09
CA GLY A 78 -10.83 5.62 -18.47
C GLY A 78 -10.27 6.53 -17.38
N GLU A 79 -11.01 6.77 -16.28
CA GLU A 79 -10.59 7.62 -15.18
C GLU A 79 -9.94 6.80 -14.06
N VAL A 80 -8.93 7.38 -13.40
CA VAL A 80 -8.27 6.74 -12.24
C VAL A 80 -9.16 6.90 -11.02
N ILE A 81 -9.54 5.77 -10.41
CA ILE A 81 -10.47 5.73 -9.28
C ILE A 81 -9.88 5.16 -8.00
N GLY A 82 -8.66 4.66 -8.05
CA GLY A 82 -8.04 4.05 -6.87
C GLY A 82 -6.57 3.79 -7.02
N TRP A 83 -5.90 3.72 -5.87
CA TRP A 83 -4.49 3.44 -5.70
C TRP A 83 -4.25 2.38 -4.63
N CYS A 84 -3.33 1.47 -4.89
CA CYS A 84 -2.77 0.55 -3.91
C CYS A 84 -1.24 0.66 -3.90
N ASN A 85 -0.66 1.12 -2.78
CA ASN A 85 0.78 1.03 -2.58
C ASN A 85 1.14 -0.40 -2.16
N ALA A 86 1.95 -1.07 -2.95
CA ALA A 86 2.42 -2.42 -2.66
C ALA A 86 3.90 -2.55 -3.03
N ASN A 87 4.77 -2.63 -2.02
CA ASN A 87 6.21 -2.62 -2.19
C ASN A 87 6.88 -3.84 -1.53
N THR A 88 8.12 -4.15 -1.88
CA THR A 88 8.91 -5.19 -1.20
C THR A 88 9.15 -4.77 0.25
N LYS A 89 8.73 -5.62 1.23
CA LYS A 89 8.83 -5.29 2.65
C LYS A 89 10.25 -4.92 3.06
N SER A 90 11.23 -5.76 2.72
CA SER A 90 12.63 -5.57 3.10
C SER A 90 13.23 -4.25 2.59
N GLU A 91 12.78 -3.77 1.43
CA GLU A 91 13.25 -2.51 0.85
C GLU A 91 12.66 -1.28 1.57
N CYS A 92 11.50 -1.44 2.23
CA CYS A 92 10.78 -0.36 2.91
C CYS A 92 11.06 -0.26 4.41
N LEU A 93 11.78 -1.21 5.02
CA LEU A 93 12.08 -1.18 6.47
C LEU A 93 12.85 0.06 6.92
N ASN A 94 13.48 0.73 5.98
CA ASN A 94 14.23 1.97 6.21
C ASN A 94 13.52 3.23 5.70
N CYS A 95 12.29 3.14 5.21
CA CYS A 95 11.56 4.32 4.77
C CYS A 95 11.10 5.16 5.96
N THR A 96 10.84 6.44 5.71
CA THR A 96 10.48 7.42 6.75
C THR A 96 9.30 6.98 7.61
N SER A 97 8.24 6.47 6.98
CA SER A 97 7.04 6.04 7.72
C SER A 97 7.27 4.75 8.50
N TRP A 98 8.04 3.80 7.97
CA TRP A 98 8.37 2.58 8.69
C TRP A 98 9.12 2.90 9.99
N LEU A 99 10.23 3.64 9.87
CA LEU A 99 11.06 4.00 11.03
C LEU A 99 10.31 4.83 12.07
N ARG A 100 9.33 5.61 11.66
CA ARG A 100 8.55 6.45 12.58
C ARG A 100 7.40 5.69 13.24
N PHE A 101 6.71 4.82 12.50
CA PHE A 101 5.43 4.28 12.95
C PHE A 101 5.41 2.76 13.12
N MET A 102 6.31 2.01 12.49
CA MET A 102 6.20 0.55 12.39
C MET A 102 7.26 -0.21 13.19
N THR A 103 8.00 0.46 14.07
CA THR A 103 9.13 -0.15 14.82
C THR A 103 8.72 -1.28 15.76
N SER A 104 7.45 -1.37 16.14
CA SER A 104 6.90 -2.46 16.96
C SER A 104 6.38 -3.65 16.16
N VAL A 105 6.40 -3.55 14.82
CA VAL A 105 6.04 -4.68 13.95
C VAL A 105 7.21 -5.65 13.91
N ASP A 106 6.92 -6.94 14.15
CA ASP A 106 7.91 -7.99 14.00
C ASP A 106 8.31 -8.13 12.53
N THR A 107 9.60 -7.99 12.27
CA THR A 107 10.18 -8.14 10.92
C THR A 107 10.90 -9.47 10.73
N THR A 108 10.85 -10.34 11.74
CA THR A 108 11.47 -11.67 11.67
C THR A 108 10.77 -12.52 10.62
N GLU A 109 11.49 -12.97 9.64
CA GLU A 109 10.99 -13.90 8.63
C GLU A 109 11.39 -15.34 8.98
N THR A 110 10.60 -16.31 8.50
CA THR A 110 10.84 -17.75 8.76
C THR A 110 12.13 -18.26 8.12
N SER A 111 12.62 -17.58 7.08
CA SER A 111 13.87 -17.87 6.37
C SER A 111 14.46 -16.55 5.86
N PRO A 112 15.81 -16.44 5.76
CA PRO A 112 16.47 -15.28 5.14
C PRO A 112 16.04 -15.04 3.69
N ASP A 113 15.63 -16.10 2.98
CA ASP A 113 15.20 -16.02 1.58
C ASP A 113 13.72 -15.70 1.42
N THR A 114 12.97 -15.55 2.51
CA THR A 114 11.54 -15.23 2.48
C THR A 114 11.29 -13.87 1.85
N LYS A 115 10.49 -13.84 0.80
CA LYS A 115 10.10 -12.62 0.10
C LYS A 115 8.68 -12.23 0.46
N THR A 116 8.53 -11.08 1.08
CA THR A 116 7.23 -10.53 1.48
C THR A 116 6.94 -9.23 0.72
N LYS A 117 5.78 -9.18 0.06
CA LYS A 117 5.22 -7.95 -0.52
C LYS A 117 4.32 -7.31 0.53
N SER A 118 4.47 -6.03 0.82
CA SER A 118 3.65 -5.32 1.80
C SER A 118 2.73 -4.30 1.14
N VAL A 119 1.46 -4.29 1.56
CA VAL A 119 0.46 -3.28 1.19
C VAL A 119 0.46 -2.20 2.27
N TYR A 120 0.83 -0.97 1.88
CA TYR A 120 0.95 0.16 2.80
C TYR A 120 -0.18 1.17 2.70
N CYS A 121 -0.90 1.20 1.59
CA CYS A 121 -1.98 2.15 1.38
C CYS A 121 -3.00 1.61 0.38
N LEU A 122 -4.28 1.86 0.66
CA LEU A 122 -5.40 1.63 -0.23
C LEU A 122 -6.26 2.90 -0.24
N THR A 123 -6.15 3.70 -1.29
CA THR A 123 -6.95 4.91 -1.46
C THR A 123 -7.91 4.73 -2.62
N ILE A 124 -9.20 4.94 -2.36
CA ILE A 124 -10.28 4.83 -3.35
C ILE A 124 -11.03 6.15 -3.40
N ALA A 125 -11.30 6.66 -4.59
CA ALA A 125 -12.10 7.86 -4.79
C ALA A 125 -13.41 7.79 -3.97
N PRO A 126 -13.75 8.84 -3.20
CA PRO A 126 -14.84 8.80 -2.20
C PRO A 126 -16.17 8.26 -2.74
N GLY A 127 -16.57 8.68 -3.94
CA GLY A 127 -17.81 8.23 -4.59
C GLY A 127 -17.84 6.76 -5.04
N LEU A 128 -16.67 6.08 -4.99
CA LEU A 128 -16.50 4.70 -5.47
C LEU A 128 -16.13 3.70 -4.36
N LYS A 129 -16.11 4.17 -3.11
CA LYS A 129 -15.92 3.30 -1.95
C LYS A 129 -17.04 2.26 -1.83
N ARG A 130 -16.74 1.10 -1.24
CA ARG A 130 -17.63 -0.06 -1.04
C ARG A 130 -18.18 -0.68 -2.34
N LYS A 131 -17.60 -0.36 -3.48
CA LYS A 131 -17.97 -0.96 -4.79
C LYS A 131 -17.00 -2.08 -5.23
N GLY A 132 -16.17 -2.59 -4.32
CA GLY A 132 -15.26 -3.70 -4.58
C GLY A 132 -13.90 -3.32 -5.17
N VAL A 133 -13.63 -2.02 -5.41
CA VAL A 133 -12.36 -1.54 -6.02
C VAL A 133 -11.14 -2.00 -5.22
N ALA A 134 -11.15 -1.80 -3.89
CA ALA A 134 -10.04 -2.19 -3.02
C ALA A 134 -9.76 -3.71 -3.04
N ALA A 135 -10.81 -4.53 -3.12
CA ALA A 135 -10.66 -5.98 -3.22
C ALA A 135 -10.02 -6.40 -4.55
N GLN A 136 -10.41 -5.78 -5.66
CA GLN A 136 -9.81 -6.06 -6.97
C GLN A 136 -8.35 -5.62 -7.02
N LEU A 137 -8.00 -4.43 -6.48
CA LEU A 137 -6.61 -4.00 -6.31
C LEU A 137 -5.80 -5.01 -5.51
N LEU A 138 -6.32 -5.44 -4.35
CA LEU A 138 -5.64 -6.40 -3.49
C LEU A 138 -5.44 -7.76 -4.17
N ASN A 139 -6.45 -8.26 -4.90
CA ASN A 139 -6.33 -9.51 -5.67
C ASN A 139 -5.24 -9.38 -6.73
N ARG A 140 -5.21 -8.29 -7.48
CA ARG A 140 -4.17 -8.07 -8.49
C ARG A 140 -2.77 -8.03 -7.86
N VAL A 141 -2.60 -7.39 -6.69
CA VAL A 141 -1.33 -7.42 -5.94
C VAL A 141 -0.94 -8.86 -5.61
N CYS A 142 -1.90 -9.68 -5.14
CA CYS A 142 -1.64 -11.08 -4.80
C CYS A 142 -1.21 -11.89 -6.02
N ASP A 143 -1.92 -11.73 -7.15
CA ASP A 143 -1.65 -12.48 -8.38
C ASP A 143 -0.26 -12.15 -8.94
N ASP A 144 0.04 -10.86 -9.08
CA ASP A 144 1.35 -10.41 -9.58
C ASP A 144 2.49 -10.79 -8.62
N ALA A 145 2.31 -10.66 -7.30
CA ALA A 145 3.32 -11.05 -6.34
C ALA A 145 3.58 -12.57 -6.35
N ALA A 146 2.55 -13.39 -6.54
CA ALA A 146 2.71 -14.83 -6.71
C ALA A 146 3.53 -15.14 -7.97
N ALA A 147 3.23 -14.47 -9.09
CA ALA A 147 3.97 -14.62 -10.35
C ALA A 147 5.44 -14.15 -10.22
N ASP A 148 5.68 -13.08 -9.44
CA ASP A 148 7.01 -12.51 -9.17
C ASP A 148 7.79 -13.34 -8.12
N GLY A 149 7.23 -14.46 -7.61
CA GLY A 149 7.88 -15.42 -6.71
C GLY A 149 7.94 -14.98 -5.25
N PHE A 150 7.08 -14.07 -4.81
CA PHE A 150 6.93 -13.75 -3.39
C PHE A 150 6.28 -14.91 -2.64
N ASP A 151 6.63 -15.06 -1.36
CA ASP A 151 6.08 -16.08 -0.48
C ASP A 151 4.81 -15.62 0.23
N TYR A 152 4.77 -14.32 0.57
CA TYR A 152 3.68 -13.70 1.33
C TYR A 152 3.29 -12.32 0.82
N ILE A 153 2.00 -12.00 1.04
CA ILE A 153 1.52 -10.61 1.13
C ILE A 153 1.29 -10.29 2.60
N GLU A 154 1.71 -9.10 3.03
CA GLU A 154 1.48 -8.56 4.37
C GLU A 154 0.80 -7.19 4.31
N ALA A 155 -0.05 -6.89 5.28
CA ALA A 155 -0.71 -5.61 5.42
C ALA A 155 -0.99 -5.27 6.89
N TYR A 156 -1.39 -4.01 7.18
CA TYR A 156 -1.38 -3.46 8.53
C TYR A 156 -2.68 -2.73 8.88
N PRO A 157 -3.87 -3.38 8.75
CA PRO A 157 -5.14 -2.72 9.02
C PRO A 157 -5.27 -2.27 10.47
N SER A 158 -5.85 -1.09 10.69
CA SER A 158 -6.17 -0.57 12.01
C SER A 158 -7.23 -1.45 12.69
N LYS A 159 -7.13 -1.62 14.02
CA LYS A 159 -8.14 -2.35 14.80
C LYS A 159 -9.47 -1.62 14.85
N GLN A 160 -9.42 -0.29 14.84
CA GLN A 160 -10.60 0.56 14.80
C GLN A 160 -10.51 1.52 13.63
N PHE A 161 -11.63 1.73 12.96
CA PHE A 161 -11.75 2.82 11.99
C PHE A 161 -11.75 4.14 12.76
N VAL A 162 -10.81 5.02 12.49
CA VAL A 162 -10.72 6.35 13.09
C VAL A 162 -11.34 7.37 12.15
N ASP A 163 -10.78 7.53 10.98
CA ASP A 163 -11.23 8.35 9.88
C ASP A 163 -10.59 7.85 8.58
N GLU A 164 -10.97 8.42 7.45
CA GLU A 164 -10.48 7.98 6.15
C GLU A 164 -8.99 8.25 5.95
N PHE A 165 -8.49 9.34 6.54
CA PHE A 165 -7.08 9.72 6.45
C PHE A 165 -6.18 8.79 7.27
N ARG A 166 -6.64 8.35 8.46
CA ARG A 166 -5.87 7.45 9.35
C ARG A 166 -6.08 5.98 9.06
N SER A 167 -7.13 5.64 8.33
CA SER A 167 -7.47 4.24 8.00
C SER A 167 -7.08 3.85 6.56
N PHE A 168 -6.07 4.50 6.02
CA PHE A 168 -5.59 4.31 4.65
C PHE A 168 -5.04 2.90 4.36
N MET A 169 -4.76 2.11 5.38
CA MET A 169 -4.33 0.71 5.21
C MET A 169 -5.52 -0.26 5.03
N GLY A 170 -6.74 0.26 4.97
CA GLY A 170 -7.95 -0.52 4.76
C GLY A 170 -8.46 -1.24 6.01
N PRO A 171 -9.71 -1.74 5.99
CA PRO A 171 -10.32 -2.44 7.10
C PRO A 171 -9.86 -3.91 7.16
N LEU A 172 -9.76 -4.48 8.38
CA LEU A 172 -9.40 -5.89 8.59
C LEU A 172 -10.28 -6.86 7.79
N GLU A 173 -11.58 -6.58 7.69
CA GLU A 173 -12.54 -7.46 7.00
C GLU A 173 -12.26 -7.57 5.49
N LEU A 174 -11.67 -6.55 4.87
CA LEU A 174 -11.22 -6.63 3.48
C LEU A 174 -10.18 -7.75 3.34
N TYR A 175 -9.20 -7.76 4.20
CA TYR A 175 -8.10 -8.73 4.17
C TYR A 175 -8.57 -10.15 4.50
N LYS A 176 -9.39 -10.31 5.56
CA LYS A 176 -9.95 -11.62 5.93
C LYS A 176 -10.73 -12.25 4.79
N ARG A 177 -11.60 -11.48 4.12
CA ARG A 177 -12.38 -11.97 2.96
C ARG A 177 -11.51 -12.36 1.76
N ASN A 178 -10.29 -11.84 1.69
CA ASN A 178 -9.31 -12.17 0.64
C ASN A 178 -8.26 -13.20 1.11
N GLY A 179 -8.52 -13.93 2.21
CA GLY A 179 -7.71 -15.06 2.66
C GLY A 179 -6.48 -14.70 3.50
N PHE A 180 -6.45 -13.49 4.06
CA PHE A 180 -5.42 -13.11 5.02
C PHE A 180 -5.79 -13.56 6.42
N THR A 181 -4.77 -13.92 7.20
CA THR A 181 -4.88 -14.25 8.63
C THR A 181 -4.10 -13.25 9.47
N VAL A 182 -4.58 -12.99 10.69
CA VAL A 182 -3.84 -12.16 11.65
C VAL A 182 -2.66 -12.96 12.18
N CYS A 183 -1.45 -12.42 12.05
CA CYS A 183 -0.22 -13.02 12.56
C CYS A 183 0.37 -12.25 13.75
N GLN A 184 0.06 -10.94 13.89
CA GLN A 184 0.49 -10.13 15.03
C GLN A 184 -0.56 -9.07 15.36
N GLU A 185 -0.63 -8.71 16.62
CA GLU A 185 -1.34 -7.52 17.12
C GLU A 185 -0.30 -6.53 17.65
N VAL A 186 -0.35 -5.29 17.17
CA VAL A 186 0.56 -4.23 17.60
C VAL A 186 -0.24 -3.14 18.27
N LYS A 187 0.15 -2.80 19.50
CA LYS A 187 -0.38 -1.68 20.25
C LYS A 187 0.78 -0.91 20.89
N ASP A 188 1.02 0.28 20.39
CA ASP A 188 2.03 1.18 20.92
C ASP A 188 1.53 2.64 20.94
N LYS A 189 2.44 3.60 21.09
CA LYS A 189 2.09 5.04 21.11
C LYS A 189 1.41 5.52 19.82
N TYR A 190 1.73 4.91 18.69
CA TYR A 190 1.31 5.36 17.38
C TYR A 190 0.29 4.43 16.73
N ASN A 191 0.24 3.17 17.15
CA ASN A 191 -0.49 2.11 16.48
C ASN A 191 -1.43 1.37 17.42
N ASP A 192 -2.60 1.03 16.88
CA ASP A 192 -3.47 -0.05 17.33
C ASP A 192 -3.92 -0.80 16.08
N ILE A 193 -3.07 -1.71 15.60
CA ILE A 193 -3.18 -2.38 14.30
C ILE A 193 -3.07 -3.88 14.43
N TYR A 194 -3.54 -4.57 13.39
CA TYR A 194 -3.19 -5.96 13.11
C TYR A 194 -2.09 -6.02 12.05
N VAL A 195 -1.19 -6.99 12.16
CA VAL A 195 -0.39 -7.44 11.02
C VAL A 195 -1.12 -8.66 10.46
N VAL A 196 -1.51 -8.57 9.19
CA VAL A 196 -2.19 -9.66 8.49
C VAL A 196 -1.33 -10.16 7.35
N ARG A 197 -1.30 -11.49 7.16
CA ARG A 197 -0.47 -12.13 6.15
C ARG A 197 -1.26 -13.17 5.37
N LYS A 198 -0.97 -13.27 4.07
CA LYS A 198 -1.51 -14.29 3.18
C LYS A 198 -0.34 -15.03 2.50
N PRO A 199 -0.24 -16.36 2.62
CA PRO A 199 0.71 -17.15 1.85
C PRO A 199 0.30 -17.16 0.37
N LEU A 200 1.29 -17.07 -0.52
CA LEU A 200 1.09 -17.10 -1.98
C LEU A 200 1.48 -18.45 -2.58
N LYS A 201 2.38 -19.17 -1.91
CA LYS A 201 2.75 -20.55 -2.29
C LYS A 201 1.97 -21.53 -1.41
N LEU A 202 1.45 -22.59 -1.99
CA LEU A 202 0.92 -23.71 -1.22
C LEU A 202 2.06 -24.24 -0.34
N GLN A 203 1.87 -24.23 0.97
CA GLN A 203 2.82 -24.88 1.87
C GLN A 203 2.77 -26.39 1.60
N ALA A 204 3.93 -27.03 1.56
CA ALA A 204 4.07 -28.46 1.23
C ALA A 204 3.34 -29.42 2.20
N GLY A 205 2.43 -28.94 3.02
CA GLY A 205 1.60 -29.69 3.98
C GLY A 205 0.09 -29.56 3.77
N ASP A 206 -0.39 -28.75 2.81
CA ASP A 206 -1.84 -28.51 2.60
C ASP A 206 -2.48 -29.48 1.59
N ILE A 207 -1.74 -30.48 1.13
CA ILE A 207 -2.30 -31.57 0.31
C ILE A 207 -2.71 -32.71 1.27
N LYS A 208 -3.93 -32.62 1.76
CA LYS A 208 -4.64 -33.75 2.37
C LYS A 208 -5.82 -34.13 1.51
#